data_d2b06c502802b5036b800e3db77bd9f2
#
_entry.id   d2b06c502802b5036b800e3db77bd9f2
#
_cell.length_a   1.000
_cell.length_b   1.000
_cell.length_c   1.000
_cell.angle_alpha   90.00
_cell.angle_beta   90.00
_cell.angle_gamma   90.00
#
_symmetry.space_group_name_H-M   'P 1'
#
loop_
_entity.id
_entity.type
_entity.pdbx_description
1 polymer ?
#
loop_
_entity_poly.entity_id
_entity_poly.type
_entity_poly.pdbx_seq_one_letter_code
_entity_poly.pdbx_strand_id
1 'polypeptide(L)'
;MNDHTYDVAILGAGIAGSALAVMLARHGVSTLLIDAGTHPRFSIGESTVPVTTLLWRGMAERFDVPELNHLAGFEHVRENISSACGIKKNFGFLYHHRG
;
A
#
# COMPACT_ATOMS: atom_id res chain seq x y z
N MET A 1 -12.39 18.39 27.95
CA MET A 1 -11.66 17.12 27.62
C MET A 1 -12.37 16.46 26.46
N ASN A 2 -11.64 16.28 25.35
CA ASN A 2 -12.22 15.64 24.19
C ASN A 2 -11.92 14.14 24.25
N ASP A 3 -12.94 13.36 24.51
CA ASP A 3 -12.86 11.92 24.42
C ASP A 3 -13.00 11.52 22.95
N HIS A 4 -11.91 11.03 22.38
CA HIS A 4 -11.91 10.52 21.03
C HIS A 4 -12.14 9.02 21.05
N THR A 5 -13.21 8.58 20.40
CA THR A 5 -13.47 7.17 20.17
C THR A 5 -13.29 6.83 18.72
N TYR A 6 -12.72 5.66 18.48
CA TYR A 6 -12.46 5.14 17.13
C TYR A 6 -13.10 3.76 17.00
N ASP A 7 -13.63 3.48 15.83
CA ASP A 7 -14.20 2.17 15.54
C ASP A 7 -13.10 1.13 15.30
N VAL A 8 -11.99 1.56 14.69
CA VAL A 8 -10.87 0.67 14.33
C VAL A 8 -9.55 1.36 14.64
N ALA A 9 -8.63 0.63 15.24
CA ALA A 9 -7.24 1.04 15.38
C ALA A 9 -6.35 0.14 14.52
N ILE A 10 -5.49 0.74 13.69
CA ILE A 10 -4.56 0.04 12.83
C ILE A 10 -3.16 0.28 13.35
N LEU A 11 -2.46 -0.79 13.69
CA LEU A 11 -1.07 -0.74 14.13
C LEU A 11 -0.13 -0.98 12.96
N GLY A 12 0.56 0.05 12.54
CA GLY A 12 1.49 0.05 11.43
C GLY A 12 0.97 0.84 10.24
N ALA A 13 1.71 1.90 9.87
CA ALA A 13 1.41 2.79 8.76
C ALA A 13 2.28 2.49 7.53
N GLY A 14 2.52 1.21 7.26
CA GLY A 14 3.11 0.74 6.01
C GLY A 14 2.09 0.77 4.89
N ILE A 15 2.42 0.17 3.76
CA ILE A 15 1.54 0.18 2.59
C ILE A 15 0.19 -0.48 2.86
N ALA A 16 0.18 -1.59 3.57
CA ALA A 16 -1.06 -2.32 3.89
C ALA A 16 -1.93 -1.55 4.89
N GLY A 17 -1.34 -1.10 6.00
CA GLY A 17 -2.06 -0.34 7.02
C GLY A 17 -2.60 0.98 6.51
N SER A 18 -1.81 1.70 5.72
CA SER A 18 -2.23 2.95 5.11
C SER A 18 -3.36 2.75 4.09
N ALA A 19 -3.28 1.74 3.25
CA ALA A 19 -4.34 1.42 2.30
C ALA A 19 -5.65 1.03 3.00
N LEU A 20 -5.56 0.21 4.05
CA LEU A 20 -6.73 -0.16 4.85
C LEU A 20 -7.36 1.08 5.51
N ALA A 21 -6.54 1.97 6.05
CA ALA A 21 -7.02 3.21 6.67
C ALA A 21 -7.80 4.07 5.67
N VAL A 22 -7.30 4.21 4.44
CA VAL A 22 -7.99 4.97 3.39
C VAL A 22 -9.32 4.33 3.04
N MET A 23 -9.36 3.02 2.86
CA MET A 23 -10.59 2.30 2.54
C MET A 23 -11.64 2.45 3.64
N LEU A 24 -11.24 2.29 4.90
CA LEU A 24 -12.15 2.43 6.04
C LEU A 24 -12.64 3.86 6.19
N ALA A 25 -11.75 4.84 6.10
CA ALA A 25 -12.11 6.25 6.21
C ALA A 25 -13.08 6.68 5.10
N ARG A 26 -12.87 6.20 3.88
CA ARG A 26 -13.76 6.49 2.74
C ARG A 26 -15.18 5.98 2.99
N HIS A 27 -15.32 4.91 3.74
CA HIS A 27 -16.62 4.33 4.11
C HIS A 27 -17.17 4.84 5.45
N GLY A 28 -16.64 5.94 5.96
CA GLY A 28 -17.15 6.58 7.16
C GLY A 28 -16.78 5.88 8.47
N VAL A 29 -15.85 4.94 8.45
CA VAL A 29 -15.35 4.27 9.64
C VAL A 29 -14.33 5.16 10.33
N SER A 30 -14.56 5.47 11.60
CA SER A 30 -13.61 6.25 12.40
C SER A 30 -12.37 5.40 12.69
N THR A 31 -11.24 5.81 12.14
CA THR A 31 -10.02 4.98 12.10
C THR A 31 -8.85 5.72 12.72
N LEU A 32 -8.14 5.05 13.61
CA LEU A 32 -6.87 5.51 14.18
C LEU A 32 -5.73 4.72 13.58
N LEU A 33 -4.79 5.41 12.93
CA LEU A 33 -3.59 4.80 12.35
C LEU A 33 -2.39 5.14 13.23
N ILE A 34 -1.73 4.11 13.76
CA ILE A 34 -0.63 4.25 14.70
C ILE A 34 0.63 3.63 14.10
N ASP A 35 1.75 4.35 14.19
CA ASP A 35 3.05 3.85 13.80
C ASP A 35 4.11 4.25 14.82
N ALA A 36 5.05 3.35 15.09
CA ALA A 36 6.15 3.62 16.01
C ALA A 36 7.23 4.53 15.39
N GLY A 37 7.27 4.62 14.08
CA GLY A 37 8.24 5.42 13.34
C GLY A 37 7.67 6.74 12.83
N THR A 38 8.54 7.51 12.21
CA THR A 38 8.19 8.75 11.51
C THR A 38 8.49 8.59 10.02
N HIS A 39 7.58 8.99 9.16
CA HIS A 39 7.81 8.96 7.71
C HIS A 39 8.51 10.24 7.23
N PRO A 40 9.41 10.15 6.23
CA PRO A 40 9.85 8.94 5.55
C PRO A 40 10.78 8.08 6.40
N ARG A 41 10.72 6.77 6.21
CA ARG A 41 11.53 5.81 6.96
C ARG A 41 12.01 4.69 6.05
N PHE A 42 13.05 3.97 6.51
CA PHE A 42 13.51 2.79 5.81
C PHE A 42 12.44 1.69 5.79
N SER A 43 12.27 1.06 4.63
CA SER A 43 11.39 -0.09 4.44
C SER A 43 12.14 -1.17 3.67
N ILE A 44 11.91 -2.43 4.03
CA ILE A 44 12.62 -3.56 3.41
C ILE A 44 12.11 -3.82 2.00
N GLY A 45 10.80 -3.82 1.80
CA GLY A 45 10.18 -4.12 0.50
C GLY A 45 10.25 -2.94 -0.45
N GLU A 46 10.74 -3.16 -1.67
CA GLU A 46 10.89 -2.12 -2.68
C GLU A 46 10.17 -2.42 -3.98
N SER A 47 9.88 -3.68 -4.26
CA SER A 47 9.32 -4.06 -5.55
C SER A 47 8.02 -4.83 -5.44
N THR A 48 7.22 -4.71 -6.49
CA THR A 48 5.93 -5.38 -6.59
C THR A 48 5.92 -6.34 -7.78
N VAL A 49 4.91 -7.19 -7.82
CA VAL A 49 4.71 -8.19 -8.87
C VAL A 49 3.37 -7.95 -9.57
N PRO A 50 3.14 -8.53 -10.76
CA PRO A 50 1.90 -8.27 -11.50
C PRO A 50 0.60 -8.54 -10.74
N VAL A 51 0.57 -9.55 -9.87
CA VAL A 51 -0.62 -9.84 -9.07
C VAL A 51 -0.96 -8.69 -8.13
N THR A 52 0.04 -7.93 -7.68
CA THR A 52 -0.18 -6.74 -6.84
C THR A 52 -0.97 -5.68 -7.59
N THR A 53 -0.69 -5.49 -8.87
CA THR A 53 -1.45 -4.58 -9.74
C THR A 53 -2.93 -4.97 -9.79
N LEU A 54 -3.22 -6.26 -9.97
CA LEU A 54 -4.59 -6.75 -10.01
C LEU A 54 -5.30 -6.55 -8.67
N LEU A 55 -4.61 -6.75 -7.56
CA LEU A 55 -5.17 -6.54 -6.22
C LEU A 55 -5.50 -5.07 -5.98
N TRP A 56 -4.61 -4.14 -6.36
CA TRP A 56 -4.88 -2.70 -6.20
C TRP A 56 -6.09 -2.27 -7.02
N ARG A 57 -6.18 -2.72 -8.27
CA ARG A 57 -7.34 -2.43 -9.13
C ARG A 57 -8.62 -3.02 -8.57
N GLY A 58 -8.57 -4.26 -8.13
CA GLY A 58 -9.73 -4.93 -7.54
C GLY A 58 -10.23 -4.24 -6.28
N MET A 59 -9.33 -3.82 -5.41
CA MET A 59 -9.69 -3.08 -4.20
C MET A 59 -10.22 -1.69 -4.51
N ALA A 60 -9.63 -0.99 -5.48
CA ALA A 60 -10.10 0.32 -5.90
C ALA A 60 -11.56 0.27 -6.37
N GLU A 61 -11.90 -0.73 -7.16
CA GLU A 61 -13.25 -0.93 -7.66
C GLU A 61 -14.21 -1.40 -6.56
N ARG A 62 -13.82 -2.44 -5.84
CA ARG A 62 -14.69 -3.07 -4.83
C ARG A 62 -15.06 -2.11 -3.69
N PHE A 63 -14.13 -1.29 -3.26
CA PHE A 63 -14.31 -0.40 -2.11
C PHE A 63 -14.52 1.07 -2.50
N ASP A 64 -14.62 1.35 -3.80
CA ASP A 64 -14.83 2.68 -4.34
C ASP A 64 -13.77 3.69 -3.86
N VAL A 65 -12.51 3.29 -3.98
CA VAL A 65 -11.35 4.14 -3.68
C VAL A 65 -10.47 4.21 -4.93
N PRO A 66 -10.82 5.04 -5.92
CA PRO A 66 -10.12 5.08 -7.21
C PRO A 66 -8.64 5.44 -7.09
N GLU A 67 -8.25 6.14 -6.03
CA GLU A 67 -6.85 6.52 -5.77
C GLU A 67 -5.93 5.32 -5.58
N LEU A 68 -6.46 4.15 -5.20
CA LEU A 68 -5.66 2.92 -5.11
C LEU A 68 -5.13 2.48 -6.48
N ASN A 69 -5.76 2.89 -7.57
CA ASN A 69 -5.24 2.64 -8.91
C ASN A 69 -3.90 3.33 -9.18
N HIS A 70 -3.56 4.38 -8.43
CA HIS A 70 -2.27 5.05 -8.54
C HIS A 70 -1.09 4.14 -8.15
N LEU A 71 -1.37 3.06 -7.42
CA LEU A 71 -0.38 2.05 -7.03
C LEU A 71 -0.33 0.86 -8.01
N ALA A 72 -1.17 0.86 -9.03
CA ALA A 72 -1.42 -0.31 -9.87
C ALA A 72 -0.42 -0.53 -11.01
N GLY A 73 0.71 0.14 -11.02
CA GLY A 73 1.75 -0.09 -12.00
C GLY A 73 2.71 1.09 -12.13
N PHE A 74 3.80 0.88 -12.84
CA PHE A 74 4.87 1.87 -12.99
C PHE A 74 4.37 3.22 -13.50
N GLU A 75 3.60 3.22 -14.58
CA GLU A 75 3.10 4.47 -15.18
C GLU A 75 2.21 5.24 -14.21
N HIS A 76 1.32 4.55 -13.50
CA HIS A 76 0.43 5.17 -12.54
C HIS A 76 1.19 5.75 -11.35
N VAL A 77 2.19 5.03 -10.83
CA VAL A 77 3.02 5.53 -9.74
C VAL A 77 3.81 6.75 -10.18
N ARG A 78 4.42 6.69 -11.36
CA ARG A 78 5.22 7.78 -11.89
C ARG A 78 4.41 9.06 -12.09
N GLU A 79 3.20 8.94 -12.60
CA GLU A 79 2.34 10.09 -12.90
C GLU A 79 1.66 10.68 -11.68
N ASN A 80 1.32 9.85 -10.68
CA ASN A 80 0.44 10.27 -9.61
C ASN A 80 1.08 10.29 -8.21
N ILE A 81 2.21 9.62 -8.01
CA ILE A 81 2.84 9.49 -6.70
C ILE A 81 4.25 10.05 -6.69
N SER A 82 5.16 9.48 -7.47
CA SER A 82 6.56 9.87 -7.47
C SER A 82 7.24 9.43 -8.75
N SER A 83 8.08 10.31 -9.30
CA SER A 83 8.96 9.95 -10.41
C SER A 83 10.22 9.18 -9.96
N ALA A 84 10.46 9.11 -8.65
CA ALA A 84 11.59 8.38 -8.07
C ALA A 84 11.30 6.88 -7.97
N CYS A 85 10.93 6.26 -9.09
CA CYS A 85 10.63 4.84 -9.18
C CYS A 85 11.22 4.26 -10.47
N GLY A 86 11.44 2.96 -10.48
CA GLY A 86 11.95 2.23 -11.63
C GLY A 86 11.01 1.13 -12.06
N ILE A 87 11.18 0.69 -13.29
CA ILE A 87 10.43 -0.43 -13.84
C ILE A 87 11.15 -1.75 -13.59
N LYS A 88 10.44 -2.70 -13.00
CA LYS A 88 10.93 -4.07 -12.87
C LYS A 88 10.62 -4.83 -14.14
N LYS A 89 11.66 -5.20 -14.89
CA LYS A 89 11.50 -5.87 -16.19
C LYS A 89 11.41 -7.38 -16.09
N ASN A 90 12.09 -7.96 -15.10
CA ASN A 90 12.09 -9.40 -14.89
C ASN A 90 12.51 -9.74 -13.45
N PHE A 91 12.35 -11.00 -13.10
CA PHE A 91 13.00 -11.60 -11.95
C PHE A 91 13.33 -13.06 -12.28
N GLY A 92 14.33 -13.61 -11.63
CA GLY A 92 14.78 -14.97 -11.84
C GLY A 92 14.81 -15.79 -10.56
N PHE A 93 14.81 -17.10 -10.72
CA PHE A 93 15.01 -18.04 -9.64
C PHE A 93 16.33 -18.77 -9.82
N LEU A 94 17.05 -18.92 -8.73
CA LEU A 94 18.24 -19.74 -8.69
C LEU A 94 17.94 -21.00 -7.86
N TYR A 95 18.08 -22.15 -8.48
CA TYR A 95 17.83 -23.42 -7.80
C TYR A 95 19.15 -24.09 -7.46
N HIS A 96 19.34 -24.40 -6.19
CA HIS A 96 20.56 -25.06 -5.71
C HIS A 96 20.26 -26.50 -5.36
N HIS A 97 21.03 -27.40 -5.98
CA HIS A 97 21.05 -28.80 -5.59
C HIS A 97 22.20 -29.02 -4.60
N ARG A 98 21.95 -29.78 -3.54
CA ARG A 98 23.01 -30.34 -2.76
C ARG A 98 23.62 -31.48 -3.59
N GLY A 99 24.80 -31.23 -4.05
CA GLY A 99 25.59 -32.21 -4.79
C GLY A 99 26.22 -33.27 -3.91
#